data_ad8f486b8d2ee3381cf1cf4280148703
#
_entry.id   ad8f486b8d2ee3381cf1cf4280148703
#
_cell.length_a   1.000
_cell.length_b   1.000
_cell.length_c   1.000
_cell.angle_alpha   90.00
_cell.angle_beta   90.00
_cell.angle_gamma   90.00
#
_symmetry.space_group_name_H-M   'P 1'
#
loop_
_entity.id
_entity.type
_entity.pdbx_description
1 polymer ?
#
loop_
_entity_poly.entity_id
_entity_poly.type
_entity_poly.pdbx_seq_one_letter_code
_entity_poly.pdbx_strand_id
1 'polypeptide(L)'
;MAKIIPCAIVLAFLTSGCASFDGRGLEPGRSGEAEVVSLMGTPSHRVALPNGDTALYFSRLPEGRAVFVVTIGSNGVMKSKEQRLTRENLKHIFTGTSTMKDVRDLFGPPGRDGRLERQARTWWEYKYFDYDQRRVIWVQFSDDGMVREVLDLLDWEWEKPSGFLGMP
;
A
#
# COMPACT_ATOMS: atom_id res chain seq x y z
N MET A 1 -13.99 -60.01 -27.82
CA MET A 1 -12.96 -59.56 -26.85
C MET A 1 -12.97 -58.03 -26.86
N ALA A 2 -13.70 -57.40 -25.97
CA ALA A 2 -13.80 -55.93 -25.88
C ALA A 2 -12.75 -55.40 -24.87
N LYS A 3 -11.84 -54.56 -25.32
CA LYS A 3 -10.85 -53.89 -24.46
C LYS A 3 -11.49 -52.65 -23.82
N ILE A 4 -11.66 -52.67 -22.49
CA ILE A 4 -12.09 -51.55 -21.70
C ILE A 4 -10.85 -50.69 -21.40
N ILE A 5 -10.82 -49.45 -21.92
CA ILE A 5 -9.80 -48.46 -21.61
C ILE A 5 -10.28 -47.69 -20.36
N PRO A 6 -9.53 -47.70 -19.25
CA PRO A 6 -9.90 -46.88 -18.08
C PRO A 6 -9.63 -45.41 -18.40
N CYS A 7 -10.66 -44.60 -18.41
CA CYS A 7 -10.57 -43.14 -18.49
C CYS A 7 -10.08 -42.61 -17.12
N ALA A 8 -8.82 -42.26 -17.03
CA ALA A 8 -8.26 -41.63 -15.83
C ALA A 8 -8.72 -40.17 -15.80
N ILE A 9 -9.69 -39.87 -14.95
CA ILE A 9 -10.12 -38.50 -14.68
C ILE A 9 -9.04 -37.86 -13.79
N VAL A 10 -8.21 -37.01 -14.39
CA VAL A 10 -7.28 -36.13 -13.66
C VAL A 10 -8.10 -35.01 -13.04
N LEU A 11 -8.43 -35.15 -11.76
CA LEU A 11 -9.10 -34.13 -10.98
C LEU A 11 -8.06 -33.03 -10.65
N ALA A 12 -8.01 -32.00 -11.48
CA ALA A 12 -7.19 -30.80 -11.22
C ALA A 12 -7.80 -30.06 -10.02
N PHE A 13 -7.20 -30.22 -8.84
CA PHE A 13 -7.50 -29.38 -7.68
C PHE A 13 -7.06 -27.95 -7.98
N LEU A 14 -8.00 -27.10 -8.40
CA LEU A 14 -7.85 -25.66 -8.38
C LEU A 14 -7.85 -25.22 -6.91
N THR A 15 -6.66 -25.15 -6.31
CA THR A 15 -6.48 -24.47 -5.04
C THR A 15 -6.69 -23.00 -5.29
N SER A 16 -7.92 -22.53 -5.14
CA SER A 16 -8.22 -21.10 -5.01
C SER A 16 -7.59 -20.62 -3.70
N GLY A 17 -6.31 -20.25 -3.76
CA GLY A 17 -5.65 -19.55 -2.67
C GLY A 17 -6.40 -18.25 -2.43
N CYS A 18 -7.06 -18.12 -1.26
CA CYS A 18 -7.63 -16.85 -0.85
C CYS A 18 -6.51 -15.80 -0.87
N ALA A 19 -6.63 -14.81 -1.73
CA ALA A 19 -5.70 -13.70 -1.78
C ALA A 19 -5.66 -13.04 -0.39
N SER A 20 -4.50 -13.06 0.26
CA SER A 20 -4.27 -12.44 1.56
C SER A 20 -3.48 -11.16 1.36
N PHE A 21 -4.19 -10.03 1.32
CA PHE A 21 -3.57 -8.74 1.08
C PHE A 21 -2.49 -8.37 2.12
N ASP A 22 -2.62 -8.86 3.34
CA ASP A 22 -1.64 -8.65 4.41
C ASP A 22 -0.45 -9.61 4.34
N GLY A 23 -0.44 -10.51 3.33
CA GLY A 23 0.64 -11.45 3.09
C GLY A 23 0.81 -12.47 4.22
N ARG A 24 -0.29 -12.94 4.85
CA ARG A 24 -0.23 -14.05 5.79
C ARG A 24 0.28 -15.29 5.08
N GLY A 25 1.20 -15.98 5.73
CA GLY A 25 1.84 -17.18 5.19
C GLY A 25 3.12 -16.91 4.40
N LEU A 26 3.45 -15.65 4.09
CA LEU A 26 4.75 -15.31 3.51
C LEU A 26 5.84 -15.33 4.59
N GLU A 27 6.96 -15.96 4.28
CA GLU A 27 8.09 -16.13 5.20
C GLU A 27 9.36 -15.48 4.64
N PRO A 28 9.97 -14.49 5.37
CA PRO A 28 11.27 -13.95 5.01
C PRO A 28 12.33 -15.07 4.86
N GLY A 29 13.16 -14.97 3.84
CA GLY A 29 14.18 -15.95 3.53
C GLY A 29 13.69 -17.18 2.76
N ARG A 30 12.38 -17.35 2.56
CA ARG A 30 11.78 -18.50 1.84
C ARG A 30 10.88 -18.12 0.69
N SER A 31 9.94 -17.21 0.92
CA SER A 31 8.96 -16.81 -0.10
C SER A 31 9.64 -16.04 -1.24
N GLY A 32 9.39 -16.47 -2.46
CA GLY A 32 9.86 -15.78 -3.66
C GLY A 32 8.92 -14.65 -4.10
N GLU A 33 9.40 -13.75 -4.97
CA GLU A 33 8.59 -12.64 -5.49
C GLU A 33 7.31 -13.13 -6.17
N ALA A 34 7.36 -14.22 -6.94
CA ALA A 34 6.18 -14.77 -7.60
C ALA A 34 5.09 -15.21 -6.60
N GLU A 35 5.49 -15.79 -5.47
CA GLU A 35 4.59 -16.17 -4.39
C GLU A 35 3.98 -14.93 -3.71
N VAL A 36 4.79 -13.90 -3.45
CA VAL A 36 4.34 -12.62 -2.90
C VAL A 36 3.27 -12.01 -3.80
N VAL A 37 3.52 -11.92 -5.12
CA VAL A 37 2.57 -11.35 -6.08
C VAL A 37 1.33 -12.23 -6.23
N SER A 38 1.47 -13.55 -6.21
CA SER A 38 0.33 -14.48 -6.27
C SER A 38 -0.60 -14.33 -5.07
N LEU A 39 -0.04 -14.11 -3.88
CA LEU A 39 -0.81 -14.01 -2.63
C LEU A 39 -1.36 -12.60 -2.38
N MET A 40 -0.56 -11.56 -2.60
CA MET A 40 -0.91 -10.17 -2.26
C MET A 40 -1.52 -9.39 -3.45
N GLY A 41 -1.43 -9.94 -4.66
CA GLY A 41 -1.87 -9.30 -5.89
C GLY A 41 -0.78 -8.47 -6.57
N THR A 42 -1.17 -7.64 -7.53
CA THR A 42 -0.24 -6.76 -8.25
C THR A 42 0.21 -5.60 -7.35
N PRO A 43 1.53 -5.36 -7.21
CA PRO A 43 2.00 -4.21 -6.45
C PRO A 43 1.59 -2.90 -7.13
N SER A 44 1.12 -1.93 -6.34
CA SER A 44 0.74 -0.60 -6.82
C SER A 44 1.95 0.26 -7.21
N HIS A 45 3.12 -0.08 -6.67
CA HIS A 45 4.38 0.62 -6.95
C HIS A 45 5.57 -0.29 -6.72
N ARG A 46 6.67 -0.03 -7.44
CA ARG A 46 7.92 -0.79 -7.35
C ARG A 46 9.10 0.17 -7.36
N VAL A 47 10.04 -0.02 -6.44
CA VAL A 47 11.25 0.81 -6.32
C VAL A 47 12.48 -0.10 -6.26
N ALA A 48 13.45 0.16 -7.15
CA ALA A 48 14.77 -0.44 -7.02
C ALA A 48 15.54 0.30 -5.91
N LEU A 49 16.09 -0.46 -4.97
CA LEU A 49 16.86 0.08 -3.86
C LEU A 49 18.36 0.12 -4.22
N PRO A 50 19.15 1.04 -3.61
CA PRO A 50 20.57 1.19 -3.93
C PRO A 50 21.43 -0.08 -3.70
N ASN A 51 20.97 -0.95 -2.81
CA ASN A 51 21.64 -2.22 -2.49
C ASN A 51 21.31 -3.38 -3.45
N GLY A 52 20.57 -3.10 -4.55
CA GLY A 52 20.14 -4.09 -5.53
C GLY A 52 18.86 -4.85 -5.18
N ASP A 53 18.26 -4.57 -4.04
CA ASP A 53 16.96 -5.11 -3.66
C ASP A 53 15.81 -4.36 -4.37
N THR A 54 14.61 -4.89 -4.28
CA THR A 54 13.40 -4.23 -4.82
C THR A 54 12.33 -4.12 -3.73
N ALA A 55 11.78 -2.93 -3.54
CA ALA A 55 10.62 -2.70 -2.69
C ALA A 55 9.32 -2.77 -3.51
N LEU A 56 8.40 -3.64 -3.12
CA LEU A 56 7.07 -3.81 -3.71
C LEU A 56 6.03 -3.23 -2.76
N TYR A 57 5.23 -2.28 -3.25
CA TYR A 57 4.19 -1.62 -2.47
C TYR A 57 2.82 -2.20 -2.81
N PHE A 58 2.11 -2.63 -1.78
CA PHE A 58 0.75 -3.14 -1.87
C PHE A 58 -0.15 -2.17 -1.11
N SER A 59 -0.81 -1.28 -1.85
CA SER A 59 -1.68 -0.26 -1.28
C SER A 59 -3.15 -0.67 -1.32
N ARG A 60 -3.87 -0.45 -0.22
CA ARG A 60 -5.33 -0.55 -0.15
C ARG A 60 -6.03 0.78 -0.37
N LEU A 61 -5.27 1.86 -0.48
CA LEU A 61 -5.82 3.19 -0.67
C LEU A 61 -6.50 3.34 -2.04
N PRO A 62 -7.53 4.19 -2.15
CA PRO A 62 -8.16 5.02 -1.11
C PRO A 62 -9.20 4.31 -0.24
N GLU A 63 -9.69 3.11 -0.62
CA GLU A 63 -10.79 2.41 0.06
C GLU A 63 -10.36 1.81 1.40
N GLY A 64 -9.12 1.31 1.45
CA GLY A 64 -8.52 0.75 2.66
C GLY A 64 -7.62 1.75 3.39
N ARG A 65 -6.88 1.26 4.40
CA ARG A 65 -6.08 2.06 5.32
C ARG A 65 -4.73 1.44 5.63
N ALA A 66 -4.16 0.73 4.67
CA ALA A 66 -2.88 0.05 4.85
C ALA A 66 -2.05 0.09 3.56
N VAL A 67 -0.75 0.20 3.72
CA VAL A 67 0.24 0.04 2.67
C VAL A 67 1.31 -0.92 3.18
N PHE A 68 1.32 -2.12 2.64
CA PHE A 68 2.38 -3.09 2.92
C PHE A 68 3.51 -2.93 1.92
N VAL A 69 4.73 -2.93 2.42
CA VAL A 69 5.94 -2.94 1.58
C VAL A 69 6.68 -4.24 1.81
N VAL A 70 6.91 -4.98 0.73
CA VAL A 70 7.69 -6.20 0.73
C VAL A 70 9.02 -5.92 0.06
N THR A 71 10.11 -6.18 0.76
CA THR A 71 11.46 -6.07 0.19
C THR A 71 11.88 -7.42 -0.37
N ILE A 72 12.16 -7.46 -1.67
CA ILE A 72 12.69 -8.62 -2.38
C ILE A 72 14.20 -8.41 -2.57
N GLY A 73 14.98 -9.39 -2.15
CA GLY A 73 16.42 -9.38 -2.35
C GLY A 73 16.80 -9.53 -3.82
N SER A 74 18.05 -9.18 -4.18
CA SER A 74 18.59 -9.37 -5.52
C SER A 74 18.58 -10.84 -5.99
N ASN A 75 18.45 -11.79 -5.07
CA ASN A 75 18.26 -13.22 -5.33
C ASN A 75 16.79 -13.63 -5.57
N GLY A 76 15.84 -12.68 -5.63
CA GLY A 76 14.41 -12.92 -5.84
C GLY A 76 13.65 -13.43 -4.61
N VAL A 77 14.26 -13.47 -3.42
CA VAL A 77 13.66 -13.95 -2.18
C VAL A 77 13.25 -12.77 -1.29
N MET A 78 12.09 -12.88 -0.66
CA MET A 78 11.58 -11.88 0.29
C MET A 78 12.51 -11.75 1.50
N LYS A 79 12.93 -10.53 1.81
CA LYS A 79 13.72 -10.18 2.99
C LYS A 79 12.88 -9.70 4.16
N SER A 80 11.88 -8.87 3.86
CA SER A 80 11.01 -8.30 4.88
C SER A 80 9.63 -7.96 4.33
N LYS A 81 8.67 -7.82 5.23
CA LYS A 81 7.35 -7.28 4.97
C LYS A 81 6.97 -6.34 6.10
N GLU A 82 6.53 -5.13 5.78
CA GLU A 82 6.23 -4.08 6.74
C GLU A 82 4.94 -3.36 6.37
N GLN A 83 4.12 -3.03 7.37
CA GLN A 83 3.07 -2.04 7.21
C GLN A 83 3.71 -0.64 7.35
N ARG A 84 3.79 0.10 6.23
CA ARG A 84 4.52 1.38 6.17
C ARG A 84 3.67 2.58 6.55
N LEU A 85 2.37 2.53 6.35
CA LEU A 85 1.48 3.66 6.63
C LEU A 85 1.11 3.68 8.12
N THR A 86 2.01 4.20 8.93
CA THR A 86 1.92 4.27 10.39
C THR A 86 2.31 5.66 10.90
N ARG A 87 1.82 6.02 12.09
CA ARG A 87 2.23 7.27 12.77
C ARG A 87 3.74 7.31 13.05
N GLU A 88 4.35 6.15 13.32
CA GLU A 88 5.80 6.09 13.57
C GLU A 88 6.57 6.50 12.31
N ASN A 89 6.20 5.97 11.16
CA ASN A 89 6.85 6.32 9.90
C ASN A 89 6.57 7.77 9.47
N LEU A 90 5.44 8.36 9.88
CA LEU A 90 5.15 9.77 9.62
C LEU A 90 6.23 10.71 10.18
N LYS A 91 6.88 10.34 11.28
CA LYS A 91 7.98 11.12 11.88
C LYS A 91 9.21 11.25 11.00
N HIS A 92 9.33 10.46 9.93
CA HIS A 92 10.42 10.54 8.96
C HIS A 92 10.16 11.55 7.83
N ILE A 93 9.02 12.24 7.85
CA ILE A 93 8.72 13.32 6.91
C ILE A 93 9.03 14.66 7.56
N PHE A 94 10.01 15.37 7.03
CA PHE A 94 10.48 16.63 7.56
C PHE A 94 10.08 17.79 6.66
N THR A 95 9.33 18.75 7.22
CA THR A 95 8.96 20.00 6.53
C THR A 95 10.21 20.77 6.09
N GLY A 96 10.22 21.23 4.84
CA GLY A 96 11.32 21.97 4.26
C GLY A 96 12.53 21.14 3.84
N THR A 97 12.53 19.81 4.09
CA THR A 97 13.63 18.91 3.74
C THR A 97 13.18 17.74 2.88
N SER A 98 12.11 17.05 3.30
CA SER A 98 11.58 15.92 2.54
C SER A 98 10.92 16.37 1.24
N THR A 99 11.03 15.55 0.21
CA THR A 99 10.48 15.76 -1.13
C THR A 99 9.25 14.87 -1.38
N MET A 100 8.52 15.13 -2.47
CA MET A 100 7.48 14.22 -2.99
C MET A 100 8.03 12.80 -3.18
N LYS A 101 9.29 12.68 -3.65
CA LYS A 101 9.92 11.37 -3.84
C LYS A 101 10.08 10.66 -2.50
N ASP A 102 10.56 11.34 -1.47
CA ASP A 102 10.78 10.74 -0.15
C ASP A 102 9.46 10.25 0.47
N VAL A 103 8.39 11.03 0.35
CA VAL A 103 7.06 10.62 0.81
C VAL A 103 6.53 9.41 0.04
N ARG A 104 6.73 9.38 -1.28
CA ARG A 104 6.34 8.24 -2.13
C ARG A 104 7.17 6.99 -1.83
N ASP A 105 8.46 7.13 -1.59
CA ASP A 105 9.33 6.01 -1.21
C ASP A 105 9.01 5.49 0.20
N LEU A 106 8.44 6.33 1.07
CA LEU A 106 8.03 5.94 2.40
C LEU A 106 6.67 5.24 2.40
N PHE A 107 5.65 5.83 1.79
CA PHE A 107 4.26 5.41 1.88
C PHE A 107 3.68 4.81 0.59
N GLY A 108 4.41 4.89 -0.52
CA GLY A 108 3.87 4.58 -1.85
C GLY A 108 3.01 5.71 -2.42
N PRO A 109 2.28 5.44 -3.53
CA PRO A 109 1.35 6.40 -4.10
C PRO A 109 0.25 6.80 -3.10
N PRO A 110 -0.20 8.08 -3.11
CA PRO A 110 -1.30 8.52 -2.25
C PRO A 110 -2.63 7.87 -2.66
N GLY A 111 -3.58 7.83 -1.75
CA GLY A 111 -4.94 7.40 -2.03
C GLY A 111 -5.73 8.44 -2.81
N ARG A 112 -5.47 9.71 -2.51
CA ARG A 112 -6.02 10.87 -3.22
C ARG A 112 -4.97 11.96 -3.29
N ASP A 113 -5.05 12.79 -4.30
CA ASP A 113 -4.23 13.98 -4.45
C ASP A 113 -5.02 15.12 -5.09
N GLY A 114 -4.46 16.30 -5.04
CA GLY A 114 -5.06 17.48 -5.64
C GLY A 114 -4.22 18.73 -5.45
N ARG A 115 -4.80 19.88 -5.80
CA ARG A 115 -4.13 21.16 -5.73
C ARG A 115 -4.91 22.20 -4.93
N LEU A 116 -4.18 22.99 -4.16
CA LEU A 116 -4.66 24.18 -3.45
C LEU A 116 -4.18 25.40 -4.23
N GLU A 117 -4.98 25.89 -5.19
CA GLU A 117 -4.58 26.93 -6.16
C GLU A 117 -4.14 28.23 -5.46
N ARG A 118 -4.87 28.67 -4.42
CA ARG A 118 -4.56 29.91 -3.71
C ARG A 118 -3.23 29.86 -2.96
N GLN A 119 -2.73 28.68 -2.66
CA GLN A 119 -1.48 28.48 -1.90
C GLN A 119 -0.36 27.97 -2.78
N ALA A 120 -0.63 27.72 -4.08
CA ALA A 120 0.28 27.08 -5.01
C ALA A 120 0.87 25.78 -4.44
N ARG A 121 0.02 24.94 -3.83
CA ARG A 121 0.44 23.68 -3.20
C ARG A 121 -0.28 22.49 -3.81
N THR A 122 0.45 21.39 -4.00
CA THR A 122 -0.11 20.05 -4.21
C THR A 122 -0.30 19.38 -2.87
N TRP A 123 -1.39 18.64 -2.69
CA TRP A 123 -1.61 17.85 -1.48
C TRP A 123 -1.78 16.38 -1.84
N TRP A 124 -1.29 15.49 -0.94
CA TRP A 124 -1.48 14.05 -0.98
C TRP A 124 -2.17 13.58 0.28
N GLU A 125 -3.11 12.64 0.12
CA GLU A 125 -3.89 12.06 1.21
C GLU A 125 -3.57 10.59 1.39
N TYR A 126 -3.37 10.22 2.65
CA TYR A 126 -3.15 8.85 3.09
C TYR A 126 -4.07 8.55 4.27
N LYS A 127 -4.99 7.58 4.13
CA LYS A 127 -5.86 7.13 5.22
C LYS A 127 -5.23 5.94 5.92
N TYR A 128 -5.21 5.95 7.25
CA TYR A 128 -4.60 4.88 8.04
C TYR A 128 -5.33 4.63 9.36
N PHE A 129 -4.94 3.55 10.05
CA PHE A 129 -5.32 3.29 11.44
C PHE A 129 -4.15 3.60 12.36
N ASP A 130 -4.44 4.34 13.43
CA ASP A 130 -3.58 4.49 14.60
C ASP A 130 -4.28 3.78 15.75
N TYR A 131 -3.87 2.55 16.03
CA TYR A 131 -4.63 1.60 16.84
C TYR A 131 -6.04 1.40 16.28
N ASP A 132 -7.08 1.83 17.00
CA ASP A 132 -8.50 1.78 16.62
C ASP A 132 -9.01 3.07 15.98
N GLN A 133 -8.22 4.14 15.99
CA GLN A 133 -8.58 5.44 15.44
C GLN A 133 -8.39 5.51 13.93
N ARG A 134 -9.40 5.96 13.24
CA ARG A 134 -9.33 6.28 11.80
C ARG A 134 -8.71 7.65 11.65
N ARG A 135 -7.61 7.70 10.91
CA ARG A 135 -6.86 8.93 10.71
C ARG A 135 -6.58 9.17 9.24
N VAL A 136 -6.29 10.42 8.94
CA VAL A 136 -5.88 10.87 7.60
C VAL A 136 -4.63 11.73 7.74
N ILE A 137 -3.63 11.42 6.92
CA ILE A 137 -2.44 12.24 6.75
C ILE A 137 -2.63 13.06 5.47
N TRP A 138 -2.47 14.37 5.58
CA TRP A 138 -2.33 15.25 4.43
C TRP A 138 -0.91 15.79 4.40
N VAL A 139 -0.21 15.55 3.28
CA VAL A 139 1.10 16.10 3.02
C VAL A 139 0.96 17.15 1.92
N GLN A 140 1.36 18.37 2.20
CA GLN A 140 1.32 19.47 1.25
C GLN A 140 2.73 19.79 0.76
N PHE A 141 2.82 20.01 -0.56
CA PHE A 141 4.08 20.29 -1.25
C PHE A 141 3.99 21.62 -1.99
N SER A 142 5.09 22.35 -2.02
CA SER A 142 5.26 23.48 -2.93
C SER A 142 5.56 23.01 -4.36
N ASP A 143 5.57 23.93 -5.32
CA ASP A 143 5.78 23.63 -6.74
C ASP A 143 7.16 23.01 -7.03
N ASP A 144 8.14 23.24 -6.18
CA ASP A 144 9.46 22.59 -6.23
C ASP A 144 9.46 21.14 -5.67
N GLY A 145 8.29 20.65 -5.26
CA GLY A 145 8.12 19.29 -4.71
C GLY A 145 8.56 19.11 -3.27
N MET A 146 8.89 20.17 -2.54
CA MET A 146 9.28 20.11 -1.15
C MET A 146 8.07 20.06 -0.22
N VAL A 147 8.15 19.24 0.84
CA VAL A 147 7.11 19.18 1.89
C VAL A 147 7.05 20.52 2.62
N ARG A 148 5.86 21.11 2.67
CA ARG A 148 5.60 22.39 3.38
C ARG A 148 4.75 22.21 4.62
N GLU A 149 3.91 21.21 4.63
CA GLU A 149 3.04 20.94 5.77
C GLU A 149 2.66 19.45 5.82
N VAL A 150 2.56 18.93 7.03
CA VAL A 150 2.08 17.57 7.30
C VAL A 150 1.01 17.68 8.37
N LEU A 151 -0.20 17.25 8.05
CA LEU A 151 -1.34 17.24 8.96
C LEU A 151 -1.72 15.78 9.23
N ASP A 152 -1.83 15.43 10.50
CA ASP A 152 -2.32 14.12 10.96
C ASP A 152 -3.62 14.35 11.73
N LEU A 153 -4.74 14.05 11.09
CA LEU A 153 -6.08 14.41 11.55
C LEU A 153 -6.94 13.15 11.78
N LEU A 154 -8.01 13.30 12.58
CA LEU A 154 -9.08 12.30 12.59
C LEU A 154 -9.80 12.28 11.24
N ASP A 155 -10.19 11.11 10.76
CA ASP A 155 -10.93 10.96 9.51
C ASP A 155 -12.43 11.15 9.74
N TRP A 156 -12.90 12.38 9.63
CA TRP A 156 -14.31 12.78 9.82
C TRP A 156 -15.22 12.30 8.69
N GLU A 157 -14.72 11.93 7.53
CA GLU A 157 -15.57 11.45 6.43
C GLU A 157 -16.36 10.19 6.81
N TRP A 158 -15.87 9.43 7.77
CA TRP A 158 -16.55 8.23 8.24
C TRP A 158 -17.68 8.50 9.23
N GLU A 159 -17.65 9.62 9.94
CA GLU A 159 -18.64 9.98 10.96
C GLU A 159 -19.90 10.61 10.37
N LYS A 160 -19.94 10.89 9.07
CA LYS A 160 -21.18 11.34 8.43
C LYS A 160 -22.14 10.16 8.38
N PRO A 161 -23.27 10.21 9.12
CA PRO A 161 -24.33 9.23 8.97
C PRO A 161 -24.75 9.20 7.50
N SER A 162 -24.95 8.03 6.93
CA SER A 162 -25.48 7.82 5.58
C SER A 162 -26.94 8.27 5.48
N GLY A 163 -27.23 9.54 5.75
CA GLY A 163 -28.57 10.10 5.84
C GLY A 163 -28.62 11.62 5.85
N PHE A 164 -27.50 12.30 5.80
CA PHE A 164 -27.49 13.77 5.76
C PHE A 164 -27.50 14.29 4.31
N LEU A 165 -28.44 13.75 3.51
CA LEU A 165 -28.87 14.38 2.28
C LEU A 165 -30.02 15.33 2.63
N GLY A 166 -29.68 16.62 2.68
CA GLY A 166 -30.69 17.67 2.50
C GLY A 166 -31.35 18.18 3.78
N MET A 167 -30.82 19.28 4.28
CA MET A 167 -31.70 20.33 4.79
C MET A 167 -31.56 21.56 3.89
N PRO A 168 -32.70 22.23 3.60
CA PRO A 168 -32.82 23.30 2.63
C PRO A 168 -32.05 24.56 2.99
#